data_77471842e39f8eef2891d7e20d91ef62
#
_entry.id   77471842e39f8eef2891d7e20d91ef62
#
_cell.length_a   1.000
_cell.length_b   1.000
_cell.length_c   1.000
_cell.angle_alpha   90.00
_cell.angle_beta   90.00
_cell.angle_gamma   90.00
#
_symmetry.space_group_name_H-M   'P 1'
#
loop_
_entity.id
_entity.type
_entity.pdbx_description
1 polymer ?
#
loop_
_entity_poly.entity_id
_entity_poly.type
_entity_poly.pdbx_seq_one_letter_code
_entity_poly.pdbx_strand_id
1 'polypeptide(L)'
;MQRIIKLILISMLVMGGIGSAYAQSATNQTWTSSITYYTPSDVSGTLIISFYPEGSGTPITLDPISLSPHKAGSLFVGGVSSLGTFTKGAAVLNADVPIVATYVQFAAPPETGNYARLLYSGFTSGGSTIYIPTFLNGAFGSTSLMGIQNLEGFVSTIEVRFYQVGSTTPARTVTYDVPPFSSVILPANDQAKVGLPSGFNGSAVVRAYRQGDPNTPAQIIASVQETDDYGRGAYAFEGVAQGATTIYMATMLCNAFGTNQTSYYAIQNISLTETATVTVRFYDTSGQQIGQTPSQTLLPANKWSLNPCTYVTPGTSGSAVITSTIPVVAIGKVKDNTGMSTAFVGQAQGGLKIVAPYIRWSANPTQEWRTYVAIMNVGNGNATNIQVKYYDGNGTLKATHQVATASNPLPPFIKRNTNPQAAGALDDTGNFGFTPPGGAIEITSDQPIVVVVRAQRDLSPPLGSVSRFAEDYNGVNVP
;
A
#
# COMPACT_ATOMS: atom_id res chain seq x y z
N MET A 1 24.87 -9.04 -30.25
CA MET A 1 24.30 -9.31 -28.92
C MET A 1 23.34 -8.16 -28.59
N GLN A 2 22.04 -8.35 -28.81
CA GLN A 2 21.01 -7.41 -28.37
C GLN A 2 20.94 -7.51 -26.86
N ARG A 3 21.36 -6.46 -26.16
CA ARG A 3 21.05 -6.30 -24.71
C ARG A 3 19.54 -6.19 -24.59
N ILE A 4 18.90 -7.22 -24.05
CA ILE A 4 17.52 -7.14 -23.59
C ILE A 4 17.54 -6.18 -22.40
N ILE A 5 17.21 -4.92 -22.65
CA ILE A 5 16.97 -3.93 -21.60
C ILE A 5 15.66 -4.39 -20.93
N LYS A 6 15.79 -4.97 -19.74
CA LYS A 6 14.60 -5.20 -18.88
C LYS A 6 14.13 -3.83 -18.39
N LEU A 7 13.18 -3.26 -19.11
CA LEU A 7 12.49 -2.05 -18.70
C LEU A 7 11.66 -2.40 -17.45
N ILE A 8 12.03 -1.87 -16.29
CA ILE A 8 11.23 -1.99 -15.08
C ILE A 8 10.35 -0.74 -15.02
N LEU A 9 9.07 -0.93 -15.31
CA LEU A 9 8.06 0.11 -15.26
C LEU A 9 7.42 0.08 -13.87
N ILE A 10 7.58 1.14 -13.08
CA ILE A 10 6.83 1.34 -11.83
C ILE A 10 5.81 2.44 -12.10
N SER A 11 4.53 2.10 -12.00
CA SER A 11 3.45 3.06 -12.18
C SER A 11 2.87 3.46 -10.84
N MET A 12 2.61 4.75 -10.66
CA MET A 12 2.07 5.34 -9.45
C MET A 12 0.96 6.31 -9.79
N LEU A 13 -0.14 6.23 -9.06
CA LEU A 13 -1.21 7.20 -9.17
C LEU A 13 -0.88 8.42 -8.30
N VAL A 14 -0.64 9.56 -8.94
CA VAL A 14 -0.27 10.80 -8.28
C VAL A 14 -1.51 11.68 -8.16
N MET A 15 -1.84 12.05 -6.93
CA MET A 15 -2.86 13.06 -6.66
C MET A 15 -2.22 14.22 -5.91
N GLY A 16 -1.99 15.31 -6.60
CA GLY A 16 -1.62 16.59 -6.03
C GLY A 16 -2.68 17.61 -6.42
N GLY A 17 -3.25 18.36 -5.50
CA GLY A 17 -4.29 19.30 -5.83
C GLY A 17 -4.14 20.63 -5.14
N ILE A 18 -4.03 21.70 -5.91
CA ILE A 18 -4.47 23.04 -5.52
C ILE A 18 -5.93 23.13 -5.96
N GLY A 19 -6.83 23.23 -5.00
CA GLY A 19 -8.21 23.62 -5.06
C GLY A 19 -8.98 23.44 -6.37
N SER A 20 -9.78 22.38 -6.43
CA SER A 20 -11.04 22.43 -7.18
C SER A 20 -12.12 21.85 -6.28
N ALA A 21 -13.18 22.62 -6.10
CA ALA A 21 -14.33 22.30 -5.30
C ALA A 21 -14.97 21.01 -5.81
N TYR A 22 -14.68 19.89 -5.15
CA TYR A 22 -15.58 18.75 -5.15
C TYR A 22 -16.40 18.80 -3.86
N ALA A 23 -17.71 18.83 -4.06
CA ALA A 23 -18.67 18.99 -3.01
C ALA A 23 -18.43 18.00 -1.87
N GLN A 24 -18.18 18.56 -0.68
CA GLN A 24 -18.43 17.99 0.61
C GLN A 24 -17.74 16.67 0.99
N SER A 25 -16.44 16.72 1.19
CA SER A 25 -15.94 16.35 2.52
C SER A 25 -15.76 17.67 3.30
N ALA A 26 -16.01 17.70 4.57
CA ALA A 26 -16.03 18.91 5.41
C ALA A 26 -14.66 19.58 5.60
N THR A 27 -13.68 19.32 4.73
CA THR A 27 -12.33 19.83 4.82
C THR A 27 -11.84 20.28 3.45
N ASN A 28 -11.61 21.59 3.29
CA ASN A 28 -10.80 22.18 2.22
C ASN A 28 -9.33 21.74 2.40
N GLN A 29 -9.06 20.45 2.27
CA GLN A 29 -7.74 19.90 2.49
C GLN A 29 -6.94 19.90 1.19
N THR A 30 -5.84 20.62 1.18
CA THR A 30 -4.87 20.59 0.10
C THR A 30 -3.95 19.38 0.31
N TRP A 31 -3.83 18.54 -0.70
CA TRP A 31 -2.93 17.41 -0.69
C TRP A 31 -1.68 17.70 -1.51
N THR A 32 -0.54 17.24 -1.01
CA THR A 32 0.71 17.18 -1.76
C THR A 32 1.32 15.80 -1.65
N SER A 33 2.34 15.50 -2.45
CA SER A 33 2.88 14.15 -2.53
C SER A 33 4.38 14.11 -2.75
N SER A 34 4.97 12.97 -2.41
CA SER A 34 6.35 12.62 -2.71
C SER A 34 6.44 11.20 -3.24
N ILE A 35 7.37 10.98 -4.14
CA ILE A 35 7.77 9.67 -4.63
C ILE A 35 9.13 9.36 -3.99
N THR A 36 9.24 8.25 -3.28
CA THR A 36 10.52 7.75 -2.77
C THR A 36 10.88 6.49 -3.56
N TYR A 37 12.08 6.43 -4.09
CA TYR A 37 12.58 5.30 -4.85
C TYR A 37 13.93 4.83 -4.31
N TYR A 38 14.26 3.58 -4.59
CA TYR A 38 15.52 2.95 -4.19
C TYR A 38 15.95 1.95 -5.26
N THR A 39 17.24 1.89 -5.56
CA THR A 39 17.81 0.86 -6.42
C THR A 39 18.57 -0.18 -5.61
N PRO A 40 18.12 -1.45 -5.59
CA PRO A 40 18.86 -2.55 -4.96
C PRO A 40 19.95 -3.13 -5.87
N SER A 41 20.37 -2.38 -6.88
CA SER A 41 21.39 -2.78 -7.86
C SER A 41 22.79 -2.46 -7.38
N ASP A 42 23.74 -3.33 -7.68
CA ASP A 42 25.17 -3.12 -7.47
C ASP A 42 25.82 -2.27 -8.58
N VAL A 43 25.05 -1.90 -9.61
CA VAL A 43 25.50 -1.06 -10.72
C VAL A 43 24.69 0.22 -10.83
N SER A 44 25.33 1.27 -11.31
CA SER A 44 24.67 2.55 -11.57
C SER A 44 23.70 2.46 -12.76
N GLY A 45 22.67 3.28 -12.74
CA GLY A 45 21.67 3.38 -13.80
C GLY A 45 21.08 4.78 -13.94
N THR A 46 20.02 4.85 -14.70
CA THR A 46 19.28 6.07 -14.98
C THR A 46 17.78 5.85 -14.74
N LEU A 47 17.11 6.82 -14.10
CA LEU A 47 15.68 6.85 -13.89
C LEU A 47 15.07 8.01 -14.67
N ILE A 48 13.99 7.75 -15.40
CA ILE A 48 13.14 8.75 -16.04
C ILE A 48 11.77 8.70 -15.38
N ILE A 49 11.26 9.86 -14.96
CA ILE A 49 9.92 9.99 -14.36
C ILE A 49 9.04 10.78 -15.32
N SER A 50 7.91 10.20 -15.72
CA SER A 50 6.92 10.81 -16.59
C SER A 50 5.59 10.90 -15.87
N PHE A 51 5.01 12.10 -15.83
CA PHE A 51 3.69 12.37 -15.24
C PHE A 51 2.64 12.49 -16.34
N TYR A 52 1.56 11.76 -16.20
CA TYR A 52 0.41 11.77 -17.13
C TYR A 52 -0.78 12.43 -16.42
N PRO A 53 -1.23 13.61 -16.86
CA PRO A 53 -2.44 14.25 -16.31
C PRO A 53 -3.67 13.35 -16.47
N GLU A 54 -4.63 13.45 -15.55
CA GLU A 54 -5.91 12.73 -15.66
C GLU A 54 -6.55 13.01 -17.03
N GLY A 55 -6.93 11.96 -17.75
CA GLY A 55 -7.55 12.05 -19.08
C GLY A 55 -6.62 12.44 -20.24
N SER A 56 -5.31 12.58 -20.01
CA SER A 56 -4.33 12.92 -21.06
C SER A 56 -3.27 11.83 -21.24
N GLY A 57 -3.07 11.39 -22.48
CA GLY A 57 -1.99 10.48 -22.85
C GLY A 57 -0.65 11.17 -23.11
N THR A 58 -0.57 12.50 -22.97
CA THR A 58 0.65 13.29 -23.19
C THR A 58 1.39 13.45 -21.86
N PRO A 59 2.62 12.94 -21.69
CA PRO A 59 3.36 13.06 -20.45
C PRO A 59 4.06 14.40 -20.29
N ILE A 60 4.30 14.77 -19.03
CA ILE A 60 5.30 15.75 -18.62
C ILE A 60 6.48 14.93 -18.07
N THR A 61 7.57 14.85 -18.83
CA THR A 61 8.74 14.04 -18.50
C THR A 61 9.82 14.90 -17.87
N LEU A 62 10.36 14.45 -16.75
CA LEU A 62 11.47 15.12 -16.07
C LEU A 62 12.81 14.74 -16.68
N ASP A 63 13.83 15.56 -16.41
CA ASP A 63 15.20 15.25 -16.76
C ASP A 63 15.66 13.90 -16.14
N PRO A 64 16.50 13.13 -16.83
CA PRO A 64 17.00 11.87 -16.33
C PRO A 64 17.74 12.01 -14.99
N ILE A 65 17.45 11.12 -14.04
CA ILE A 65 18.06 11.06 -12.71
C ILE A 65 19.10 9.94 -12.70
N SER A 66 20.34 10.25 -12.34
CA SER A 66 21.39 9.23 -12.16
C SER A 66 21.15 8.44 -10.87
N LEU A 67 21.15 7.11 -10.99
CA LEU A 67 21.04 6.17 -9.88
C LEU A 67 22.42 5.60 -9.55
N SER A 68 22.89 5.80 -8.33
CA SER A 68 24.07 5.08 -7.81
C SER A 68 23.63 3.79 -7.11
N PRO A 69 24.51 2.77 -6.99
CA PRO A 69 24.19 1.51 -6.29
C PRO A 69 23.64 1.74 -4.88
N HIS A 70 22.61 0.96 -4.52
CA HIS A 70 21.94 0.99 -3.22
C HIS A 70 21.47 2.38 -2.74
N LYS A 71 21.34 3.34 -3.65
CA LYS A 71 20.96 4.71 -3.32
C LYS A 71 19.45 4.89 -3.33
N ALA A 72 18.95 5.56 -2.31
CA ALA A 72 17.58 6.06 -2.29
C ALA A 72 17.48 7.44 -2.95
N GLY A 73 16.29 7.79 -3.44
CA GLY A 73 15.94 9.09 -3.95
C GLY A 73 14.53 9.48 -3.51
N SER A 74 14.27 10.80 -3.47
CA SER A 74 12.95 11.33 -3.14
C SER A 74 12.66 12.52 -4.03
N LEU A 75 11.47 12.51 -4.65
CA LEU A 75 10.95 13.60 -5.44
C LEU A 75 9.72 14.18 -4.75
N PHE A 76 9.80 15.42 -4.27
CA PHE A 76 8.64 16.15 -3.80
C PHE A 76 7.87 16.70 -5.01
N VAL A 77 6.70 16.12 -5.30
CA VAL A 77 5.91 16.42 -6.51
C VAL A 77 5.45 17.88 -6.51
N GLY A 78 5.04 18.42 -5.35
CA GLY A 78 4.63 19.81 -5.20
C GLY A 78 5.73 20.84 -5.45
N GLY A 79 7.00 20.42 -5.49
CA GLY A 79 8.16 21.28 -5.80
C GLY A 79 8.61 21.23 -7.26
N VAL A 80 7.96 20.42 -8.11
CA VAL A 80 8.34 20.24 -9.52
C VAL A 80 7.69 21.33 -10.37
N SER A 81 8.44 22.38 -10.70
CA SER A 81 7.94 23.56 -11.43
C SER A 81 7.40 23.24 -12.84
N SER A 82 7.99 22.24 -13.52
CA SER A 82 7.53 21.80 -14.86
C SER A 82 6.14 21.18 -14.87
N LEU A 83 5.62 20.75 -13.71
CA LEU A 83 4.25 20.23 -13.60
C LEU A 83 3.19 21.34 -13.69
N GLY A 84 3.55 22.62 -13.42
CA GLY A 84 2.66 23.76 -13.61
C GLY A 84 1.29 23.57 -12.95
N THR A 85 0.23 23.45 -13.78
CA THR A 85 -1.15 23.25 -13.33
C THR A 85 -1.55 21.79 -13.13
N PHE A 86 -0.60 20.86 -13.17
CA PHE A 86 -0.86 19.43 -12.91
C PHE A 86 -1.43 19.23 -11.50
N THR A 87 -2.64 18.71 -11.40
CA THR A 87 -3.32 18.51 -10.11
C THR A 87 -3.60 17.05 -9.80
N LYS A 88 -3.77 16.22 -10.83
CA LYS A 88 -4.12 14.80 -10.70
C LYS A 88 -3.63 14.03 -11.90
N GLY A 89 -3.25 12.79 -11.69
CA GLY A 89 -2.82 11.90 -12.77
C GLY A 89 -2.07 10.69 -12.25
N ALA A 90 -1.18 10.19 -13.10
CA ALA A 90 -0.34 9.05 -12.80
C ALA A 90 1.13 9.41 -13.05
N ALA A 91 2.05 8.69 -12.40
CA ALA A 91 3.46 8.75 -12.69
C ALA A 91 3.97 7.39 -13.12
N VAL A 92 4.84 7.39 -14.14
CA VAL A 92 5.55 6.21 -14.62
C VAL A 92 7.03 6.42 -14.38
N LEU A 93 7.63 5.49 -13.64
CA LEU A 93 9.06 5.45 -13.34
C LEU A 93 9.72 4.39 -14.21
N ASN A 94 10.60 4.83 -15.09
CA ASN A 94 11.29 3.97 -16.04
C ASN A 94 12.80 4.01 -15.76
N ALA A 95 13.39 2.87 -15.42
CA ALA A 95 14.81 2.76 -15.12
C ALA A 95 15.47 1.60 -15.87
N ASP A 96 16.76 1.76 -16.18
CA ASP A 96 17.59 0.73 -16.81
C ASP A 96 18.23 -0.25 -15.80
N VAL A 97 18.00 -0.03 -14.50
CA VAL A 97 18.35 -0.93 -13.39
C VAL A 97 17.12 -1.19 -12.51
N PRO A 98 17.09 -2.27 -11.72
CA PRO A 98 16.00 -2.51 -10.78
C PRO A 98 15.79 -1.34 -9.84
N ILE A 99 14.52 -0.93 -9.68
CA ILE A 99 14.09 0.05 -8.70
C ILE A 99 12.85 -0.47 -7.95
N VAL A 100 12.69 -0.01 -6.73
CA VAL A 100 11.43 -0.09 -5.99
C VAL A 100 11.04 1.32 -5.56
N ALA A 101 9.75 1.59 -5.45
CA ALA A 101 9.30 2.93 -5.08
C ALA A 101 8.05 2.89 -4.21
N THR A 102 7.85 3.95 -3.44
CA THR A 102 6.62 4.22 -2.70
C THR A 102 6.11 5.61 -3.04
N TYR A 103 4.80 5.77 -3.01
CA TYR A 103 4.12 7.03 -3.12
C TYR A 103 3.53 7.41 -1.77
N VAL A 104 3.88 8.59 -1.30
CA VAL A 104 3.31 9.17 -0.09
C VAL A 104 2.53 10.41 -0.45
N GLN A 105 1.33 10.53 0.10
CA GLN A 105 0.50 11.72 0.01
C GLN A 105 0.20 12.23 1.41
N PHE A 106 0.26 13.52 1.59
CA PHE A 106 0.03 14.16 2.87
C PHE A 106 -0.71 15.47 2.71
N ALA A 107 -1.53 15.78 3.69
CA ALA A 107 -2.25 17.02 3.75
C ALA A 107 -1.29 18.19 4.01
N ALA A 108 -1.49 19.30 3.31
CA ALA A 108 -0.75 20.54 3.47
C ALA A 108 -1.73 21.73 3.42
N PRO A 109 -1.45 22.82 4.13
CA PRO A 109 -0.59 22.95 5.28
C PRO A 109 -1.27 22.52 6.58
N PRO A 110 -0.52 22.41 7.67
CA PRO A 110 -1.01 21.93 8.95
C PRO A 110 -1.94 22.90 9.71
N GLU A 111 -2.21 24.07 9.19
CA GLU A 111 -2.98 25.14 9.82
C GLU A 111 -4.41 24.73 10.20
N THR A 112 -4.96 23.71 9.57
CA THR A 112 -6.30 23.17 9.85
C THR A 112 -6.33 22.02 10.82
N GLY A 113 -5.19 21.56 11.36
CA GLY A 113 -5.13 20.42 12.28
C GLY A 113 -5.34 19.04 11.62
N ASN A 114 -5.33 18.95 10.30
CA ASN A 114 -5.52 17.70 9.57
C ASN A 114 -4.18 17.17 9.04
N TYR A 115 -3.70 16.06 9.64
CA TYR A 115 -2.45 15.40 9.27
C TYR A 115 -2.70 14.01 8.68
N ALA A 116 -3.69 13.88 7.81
CA ALA A 116 -3.87 12.65 7.09
C ALA A 116 -2.66 12.36 6.20
N ARG A 117 -2.16 11.14 6.28
CA ARG A 117 -1.07 10.64 5.43
C ARG A 117 -1.45 9.31 4.84
N LEU A 118 -1.06 9.11 3.60
CA LEU A 118 -1.38 7.94 2.79
C LEU A 118 -0.07 7.45 2.18
N LEU A 119 0.18 6.15 2.22
CA LEU A 119 1.33 5.56 1.54
C LEU A 119 0.91 4.23 0.92
N TYR A 120 1.43 3.94 -0.26
CA TYR A 120 1.37 2.63 -0.90
C TYR A 120 2.61 2.39 -1.75
N SER A 121 2.88 1.12 -2.05
CA SER A 121 4.00 0.72 -2.91
C SER A 121 3.70 1.00 -4.37
N GLY A 122 4.73 1.32 -5.16
CA GLY A 122 4.61 1.38 -6.61
C GLY A 122 4.32 0.01 -7.21
N PHE A 123 3.56 0.01 -8.29
CA PHE A 123 3.19 -1.21 -9.01
C PHE A 123 4.29 -1.59 -10.00
N THR A 124 4.70 -2.84 -9.97
CA THR A 124 5.67 -3.41 -10.93
C THR A 124 5.00 -4.16 -12.08
N SER A 125 3.71 -4.41 -11.97
CA SER A 125 2.89 -5.06 -13.00
C SER A 125 1.42 -4.68 -12.81
N GLY A 126 0.64 -4.81 -13.87
CA GLY A 126 -0.81 -4.63 -13.85
C GLY A 126 -1.57 -5.94 -14.04
N GLY A 127 -2.86 -5.81 -14.28
CA GLY A 127 -3.77 -6.89 -14.66
C GLY A 127 -4.90 -6.37 -15.52
N SER A 128 -5.55 -7.22 -16.28
CA SER A 128 -6.75 -6.84 -17.03
C SER A 128 -8.02 -6.85 -16.15
N THR A 129 -7.91 -7.38 -14.95
CA THR A 129 -8.93 -7.32 -13.90
C THR A 129 -8.25 -7.01 -12.58
N ILE A 130 -8.77 -6.02 -11.86
CA ILE A 130 -8.29 -5.60 -10.54
C ILE A 130 -9.44 -5.71 -9.55
N TYR A 131 -9.16 -6.26 -8.38
CA TYR A 131 -10.12 -6.44 -7.29
C TYR A 131 -9.83 -5.43 -6.18
N ILE A 132 -10.89 -4.82 -5.67
CA ILE A 132 -10.86 -3.80 -4.60
C ILE A 132 -11.69 -4.34 -3.43
N PRO A 133 -11.05 -4.86 -2.37
CA PRO A 133 -11.74 -5.54 -1.26
C PRO A 133 -12.65 -4.65 -0.45
N THR A 134 -12.47 -3.33 -0.51
CA THR A 134 -13.38 -2.38 0.15
C THR A 134 -13.48 -1.09 -0.64
N PHE A 135 -14.71 -0.61 -0.79
CA PHE A 135 -15.03 0.70 -1.37
C PHE A 135 -16.24 1.25 -0.63
N LEU A 136 -16.14 2.48 -0.13
CA LEU A 136 -17.10 3.07 0.80
C LEU A 136 -17.59 4.43 0.29
N ASN A 137 -18.87 4.75 0.52
CA ASN A 137 -19.40 6.10 0.36
C ASN A 137 -20.13 6.52 1.63
N GLY A 138 -19.45 7.16 2.57
CA GLY A 138 -19.97 7.58 3.87
C GLY A 138 -20.23 6.44 4.86
N ALA A 139 -19.94 5.20 4.51
CA ALA A 139 -20.07 4.06 5.42
C ALA A 139 -18.97 4.09 6.48
N PHE A 140 -19.33 3.84 7.74
CA PHE A 140 -18.41 3.91 8.89
C PHE A 140 -17.72 5.27 9.05
N GLY A 141 -18.31 6.34 8.51
CA GLY A 141 -17.74 7.68 8.48
C GLY A 141 -16.53 7.81 7.54
N SER A 142 -16.46 7.01 6.49
CA SER A 142 -15.36 6.99 5.53
C SER A 142 -15.84 7.01 4.09
N THR A 143 -15.10 7.70 3.24
CA THR A 143 -15.36 7.80 1.80
C THR A 143 -14.12 7.44 1.00
N SER A 144 -14.28 6.56 0.01
CA SER A 144 -13.20 6.07 -0.86
C SER A 144 -13.06 6.93 -2.11
N LEU A 145 -11.83 7.00 -2.60
CA LEU A 145 -11.47 7.55 -3.89
C LEU A 145 -10.56 6.54 -4.57
N MET A 146 -10.93 6.09 -5.77
CA MET A 146 -10.15 5.13 -6.56
C MET A 146 -9.52 5.82 -7.76
N GLY A 147 -8.22 5.63 -7.93
CA GLY A 147 -7.53 5.97 -9.15
C GLY A 147 -7.21 4.71 -9.94
N ILE A 148 -7.42 4.75 -11.25
CA ILE A 148 -7.14 3.64 -12.16
C ILE A 148 -6.27 4.18 -13.29
N GLN A 149 -5.11 3.55 -13.53
CA GLN A 149 -4.20 3.92 -14.61
C GLN A 149 -4.22 2.85 -15.71
N ASN A 150 -4.32 3.30 -16.94
CA ASN A 150 -4.08 2.51 -18.14
C ASN A 150 -2.57 2.32 -18.35
N LEU A 151 -2.09 1.09 -18.49
CA LEU A 151 -0.67 0.80 -18.73
C LEU A 151 -0.33 0.56 -20.20
N GLU A 152 -1.33 0.67 -21.07
CA GLU A 152 -1.19 0.36 -22.49
C GLU A 152 -0.88 1.61 -23.33
N GLY A 153 -0.22 1.40 -24.47
CA GLY A 153 0.02 2.43 -25.48
C GLY A 153 -1.21 2.73 -26.36
N PHE A 154 -2.41 2.27 -25.99
CA PHE A 154 -3.67 2.51 -26.68
C PHE A 154 -4.78 2.91 -25.68
N VAL A 155 -5.85 3.49 -26.20
CA VAL A 155 -7.03 3.82 -25.38
C VAL A 155 -7.67 2.54 -24.86
N SER A 156 -7.85 2.46 -23.55
CA SER A 156 -8.50 1.32 -22.89
C SER A 156 -9.85 1.70 -22.35
N THR A 157 -10.85 0.85 -22.61
CA THR A 157 -12.14 0.94 -21.93
C THR A 157 -12.04 0.25 -20.59
N ILE A 158 -12.31 1.00 -19.50
CA ILE A 158 -12.27 0.54 -18.12
C ILE A 158 -13.69 0.46 -17.59
N GLU A 159 -14.14 -0.75 -17.25
CA GLU A 159 -15.43 -1.02 -16.62
C GLU A 159 -15.23 -1.26 -15.12
N VAL A 160 -15.99 -0.55 -14.28
CA VAL A 160 -15.96 -0.72 -12.82
C VAL A 160 -17.35 -1.14 -12.34
N ARG A 161 -17.40 -2.30 -11.68
CA ARG A 161 -18.62 -2.85 -11.06
C ARG A 161 -18.50 -2.77 -9.55
N PHE A 162 -19.44 -2.09 -8.90
CA PHE A 162 -19.50 -1.95 -7.45
C PHE A 162 -20.55 -2.90 -6.86
N TYR A 163 -20.16 -3.73 -5.90
CA TYR A 163 -21.02 -4.72 -5.27
C TYR A 163 -21.26 -4.35 -3.80
N GLN A 164 -22.54 -4.13 -3.46
CA GLN A 164 -22.94 -3.94 -2.06
C GLN A 164 -22.78 -5.27 -1.29
N VAL A 165 -22.34 -5.20 -0.04
CA VAL A 165 -22.29 -6.40 0.82
C VAL A 165 -23.66 -7.08 0.85
N GLY A 166 -23.66 -8.41 0.60
CA GLY A 166 -24.85 -9.25 0.55
C GLY A 166 -25.56 -9.31 -0.81
N SER A 167 -25.07 -8.60 -1.86
CA SER A 167 -25.65 -8.63 -3.20
C SER A 167 -24.70 -9.26 -4.22
N THR A 168 -25.19 -10.13 -5.07
CA THR A 168 -24.47 -10.69 -6.23
C THR A 168 -24.62 -9.84 -7.49
N THR A 169 -25.55 -8.88 -7.48
CA THR A 169 -25.77 -7.94 -8.57
C THR A 169 -25.02 -6.64 -8.28
N PRO A 170 -24.30 -6.06 -9.25
CA PRO A 170 -23.67 -4.77 -9.07
C PRO A 170 -24.70 -3.69 -8.70
N ALA A 171 -24.45 -2.96 -7.62
CA ALA A 171 -25.25 -1.77 -7.28
C ALA A 171 -25.04 -0.65 -8.30
N ARG A 172 -23.88 -0.63 -8.94
CA ARG A 172 -23.54 0.31 -10.00
C ARG A 172 -22.46 -0.27 -10.91
N THR A 173 -22.56 0.03 -12.20
CA THR A 173 -21.52 -0.19 -13.21
C THR A 173 -21.26 1.14 -13.92
N VAL A 174 -19.98 1.52 -14.04
CA VAL A 174 -19.54 2.70 -14.80
C VAL A 174 -18.44 2.30 -15.77
N THR A 175 -18.33 3.03 -16.87
CA THR A 175 -17.37 2.74 -17.94
C THR A 175 -16.69 4.04 -18.40
N TYR A 176 -15.38 3.98 -18.61
CA TYR A 176 -14.54 5.10 -19.03
C TYR A 176 -13.57 4.65 -20.12
N ASP A 177 -13.38 5.51 -21.12
CA ASP A 177 -12.29 5.38 -22.08
C ASP A 177 -11.10 6.21 -21.60
N VAL A 178 -10.00 5.53 -21.31
CA VAL A 178 -8.81 6.15 -20.70
C VAL A 178 -7.67 6.12 -21.72
N PRO A 179 -7.09 7.31 -22.04
CA PRO A 179 -5.97 7.42 -22.98
C PRO A 179 -4.74 6.60 -22.56
N PRO A 180 -3.78 6.38 -23.48
CA PRO A 180 -2.52 5.69 -23.16
C PRO A 180 -1.82 6.25 -21.92
N PHE A 181 -1.41 5.37 -20.98
CA PHE A 181 -0.67 5.68 -19.75
C PHE A 181 -1.37 6.66 -18.79
N SER A 182 -2.51 7.22 -19.17
CA SER A 182 -3.30 8.15 -18.37
C SER A 182 -4.13 7.43 -17.30
N SER A 183 -4.87 8.21 -16.54
CA SER A 183 -5.70 7.70 -15.44
C SER A 183 -7.10 8.29 -15.44
N VAL A 184 -8.01 7.61 -14.73
CA VAL A 184 -9.32 8.10 -14.31
C VAL A 184 -9.42 8.04 -12.80
N ILE A 185 -10.01 9.08 -12.20
CA ILE A 185 -10.15 9.20 -10.74
C ILE A 185 -11.64 9.23 -10.40
N LEU A 186 -12.04 8.31 -9.52
CA LEU A 186 -13.42 7.97 -9.19
C LEU A 186 -13.69 8.16 -7.69
N PRO A 187 -14.12 9.38 -7.24
CA PRO A 187 -14.57 9.59 -5.88
C PRO A 187 -15.92 8.89 -5.65
N ALA A 188 -16.06 8.14 -4.57
CA ALA A 188 -17.27 7.38 -4.27
C ALA A 188 -18.53 8.25 -4.13
N ASN A 189 -18.36 9.48 -3.64
CA ASN A 189 -19.43 10.47 -3.44
C ASN A 189 -19.73 11.32 -4.68
N ASP A 190 -18.98 11.16 -5.78
CA ASP A 190 -19.26 11.86 -7.04
C ASP A 190 -20.43 11.19 -7.76
N GLN A 191 -21.60 11.83 -7.69
CA GLN A 191 -22.82 11.28 -8.30
C GLN A 191 -22.75 11.23 -9.83
N ALA A 192 -22.01 12.13 -10.48
CA ALA A 192 -21.86 12.16 -11.92
C ALA A 192 -20.90 11.07 -12.40
N LYS A 193 -19.78 10.87 -11.69
CA LYS A 193 -18.78 9.86 -12.06
C LYS A 193 -19.18 8.46 -11.58
N VAL A 194 -19.55 8.29 -10.33
CA VAL A 194 -19.73 6.98 -9.71
C VAL A 194 -21.20 6.67 -9.40
N GLY A 195 -21.93 7.62 -8.77
CA GLY A 195 -23.36 7.49 -8.51
C GLY A 195 -23.72 6.43 -7.47
N LEU A 196 -22.87 6.19 -6.47
CA LEU A 196 -23.17 5.29 -5.35
C LEU A 196 -24.03 5.99 -4.29
N PRO A 197 -24.98 5.27 -3.65
CA PRO A 197 -25.75 5.83 -2.58
C PRO A 197 -24.88 6.14 -1.35
N SER A 198 -25.31 7.11 -0.55
CA SER A 198 -24.72 7.35 0.79
C SER A 198 -24.89 6.11 1.66
N GLY A 199 -23.89 5.79 2.48
CA GLY A 199 -23.85 4.57 3.29
C GLY A 199 -23.43 3.32 2.51
N PHE A 200 -23.01 3.43 1.25
CA PHE A 200 -22.53 2.29 0.48
C PHE A 200 -21.31 1.66 1.17
N ASN A 201 -21.41 0.35 1.41
CA ASN A 201 -20.35 -0.50 1.95
C ASN A 201 -20.22 -1.73 1.05
N GLY A 202 -19.14 -1.80 0.28
CA GLY A 202 -19.00 -2.84 -0.72
C GLY A 202 -17.57 -3.11 -1.14
N SER A 203 -17.45 -3.81 -2.25
CA SER A 203 -16.24 -4.10 -2.99
C SER A 203 -16.38 -3.62 -4.43
N ALA A 204 -15.26 -3.60 -5.17
CA ALA A 204 -15.33 -3.34 -6.61
C ALA A 204 -14.52 -4.36 -7.41
N VAL A 205 -14.93 -4.55 -8.66
CA VAL A 205 -14.19 -5.30 -9.69
C VAL A 205 -14.00 -4.36 -10.87
N VAL A 206 -12.75 -4.14 -11.25
CA VAL A 206 -12.34 -3.28 -12.35
C VAL A 206 -11.83 -4.17 -13.48
N ARG A 207 -12.41 -4.06 -14.65
CA ARG A 207 -12.00 -4.79 -15.85
C ARG A 207 -11.57 -3.80 -16.93
N ALA A 208 -10.52 -4.12 -17.69
CA ALA A 208 -10.07 -3.28 -18.78
C ALA A 208 -9.83 -4.08 -20.05
N TYR A 209 -10.12 -3.45 -21.17
CA TYR A 209 -9.92 -3.99 -22.52
C TYR A 209 -9.67 -2.85 -23.52
N ARG A 210 -9.15 -3.18 -24.70
CA ARG A 210 -8.94 -2.20 -25.76
C ARG A 210 -10.26 -1.56 -26.17
N GLN A 211 -10.29 -0.24 -26.31
CA GLN A 211 -11.47 0.47 -26.78
C GLN A 211 -11.96 -0.12 -28.11
N GLY A 212 -13.26 -0.45 -28.16
CA GLY A 212 -13.91 -1.05 -29.33
C GLY A 212 -13.65 -2.55 -29.51
N ASP A 213 -12.79 -3.19 -28.68
CA ASP A 213 -12.52 -4.63 -28.74
C ASP A 213 -12.47 -5.26 -27.33
N PRO A 214 -13.62 -5.74 -26.82
CA PRO A 214 -13.71 -6.32 -25.48
C PRO A 214 -12.99 -7.67 -25.31
N ASN A 215 -12.50 -8.27 -26.42
CA ASN A 215 -11.76 -9.52 -26.39
C ASN A 215 -10.24 -9.32 -26.28
N THR A 216 -9.75 -8.08 -26.46
CA THR A 216 -8.34 -7.73 -26.24
C THR A 216 -8.17 -7.13 -24.84
N PRO A 217 -7.68 -7.91 -23.84
CA PRO A 217 -7.46 -7.41 -22.50
C PRO A 217 -6.45 -6.25 -22.47
N ALA A 218 -6.68 -5.27 -21.60
CA ALA A 218 -5.75 -4.15 -21.36
C ALA A 218 -5.23 -4.22 -19.94
N GLN A 219 -3.93 -3.94 -19.76
CA GLN A 219 -3.30 -3.90 -18.44
C GLN A 219 -3.59 -2.58 -17.73
N ILE A 220 -4.03 -2.67 -16.50
CA ILE A 220 -4.29 -1.52 -15.62
C ILE A 220 -3.73 -1.78 -14.23
N ILE A 221 -3.56 -0.70 -13.48
CA ILE A 221 -3.42 -0.72 -12.02
C ILE A 221 -4.51 0.14 -11.40
N ALA A 222 -4.80 -0.12 -10.13
CA ALA A 222 -5.69 0.73 -9.35
C ALA A 222 -5.16 0.90 -7.93
N SER A 223 -5.35 2.08 -7.35
CA SER A 223 -5.15 2.33 -5.92
C SER A 223 -6.39 2.96 -5.33
N VAL A 224 -6.62 2.72 -4.05
CA VAL A 224 -7.73 3.31 -3.30
C VAL A 224 -7.17 4.13 -2.17
N GLN A 225 -7.70 5.32 -2.02
CA GLN A 225 -7.54 6.18 -0.85
C GLN A 225 -8.88 6.26 -0.15
N GLU A 226 -8.86 6.19 1.16
CA GLU A 226 -10.05 6.31 1.96
C GLU A 226 -9.79 7.29 3.09
N THR A 227 -10.62 8.31 3.20
CA THR A 227 -10.52 9.31 4.26
C THR A 227 -11.78 9.27 5.12
N ASP A 228 -11.62 9.52 6.42
CA ASP A 228 -12.78 9.73 7.28
C ASP A 228 -13.42 11.11 7.00
N ASP A 229 -14.68 11.25 7.37
CA ASP A 229 -15.46 12.48 7.14
C ASP A 229 -14.91 13.70 7.91
N TYR A 230 -13.99 13.47 8.85
CA TYR A 230 -13.34 14.50 9.65
C TYR A 230 -11.92 14.84 9.15
N GLY A 231 -11.41 14.12 8.11
CA GLY A 231 -10.06 14.31 7.57
C GLY A 231 -8.93 13.95 8.53
N ARG A 232 -9.20 13.16 9.57
CA ARG A 232 -8.24 12.75 10.60
C ARG A 232 -7.65 11.38 10.36
N GLY A 233 -8.45 10.48 9.78
CA GLY A 233 -8.04 9.13 9.41
C GLY A 233 -7.91 8.99 7.91
N ALA A 234 -6.85 8.33 7.47
CA ALA A 234 -6.63 8.04 6.06
C ALA A 234 -6.03 6.65 5.87
N TYR A 235 -6.47 5.96 4.83
CA TYR A 235 -5.98 4.65 4.43
C TYR A 235 -5.64 4.69 2.94
N ALA A 236 -4.55 4.04 2.54
CA ALA A 236 -4.28 3.78 1.13
C ALA A 236 -3.86 2.33 0.93
N PHE A 237 -4.28 1.75 -0.18
CA PHE A 237 -3.93 0.38 -0.54
C PHE A 237 -4.03 0.20 -2.06
N GLU A 238 -3.27 -0.76 -2.54
CA GLU A 238 -3.26 -1.17 -3.94
C GLU A 238 -4.43 -2.10 -4.23
N GLY A 239 -5.02 -1.97 -5.41
CA GLY A 239 -5.91 -2.98 -5.99
C GLY A 239 -5.09 -4.23 -6.37
N VAL A 240 -5.70 -5.39 -6.29
CA VAL A 240 -5.03 -6.68 -6.45
C VAL A 240 -5.46 -7.34 -7.76
N ALA A 241 -4.50 -7.67 -8.63
CA ALA A 241 -4.78 -8.29 -9.93
C ALA A 241 -5.05 -9.81 -9.84
N GLN A 242 -4.50 -10.49 -8.84
CA GLN A 242 -4.60 -11.95 -8.71
C GLN A 242 -4.93 -12.33 -7.27
N GLY A 243 -5.98 -13.12 -7.10
CA GLY A 243 -6.30 -13.71 -5.82
C GLY A 243 -5.61 -15.07 -5.61
N ALA A 244 -5.69 -15.57 -4.38
CA ALA A 244 -5.21 -16.89 -4.01
C ALA A 244 -6.14 -17.57 -3.00
N THR A 245 -6.00 -18.88 -2.87
CA THR A 245 -6.72 -19.65 -1.84
C THR A 245 -6.06 -19.54 -0.47
N THR A 246 -4.87 -18.95 -0.39
CA THR A 246 -4.19 -18.63 0.87
C THR A 246 -3.64 -17.22 0.79
N ILE A 247 -3.97 -16.38 1.78
CA ILE A 247 -3.46 -15.01 1.91
C ILE A 247 -2.82 -14.84 3.28
N TYR A 248 -1.66 -14.22 3.32
CA TYR A 248 -0.88 -13.96 4.52
C TYR A 248 -1.00 -12.50 4.96
N MET A 249 -1.34 -12.30 6.23
CA MET A 249 -1.46 -11.00 6.87
C MET A 249 -0.35 -10.87 7.92
N ALA A 250 0.76 -10.21 7.58
CA ALA A 250 1.91 -10.08 8.47
C ALA A 250 1.64 -9.21 9.71
N THR A 251 0.50 -8.53 9.76
CA THR A 251 0.08 -7.72 10.90
C THR A 251 -1.35 -8.06 11.32
N MET A 252 -1.50 -8.58 12.55
CA MET A 252 -2.76 -8.75 13.26
C MET A 252 -2.61 -8.11 14.64
N LEU A 253 -3.51 -7.19 14.96
CA LEU A 253 -3.51 -6.41 16.20
C LEU A 253 -4.92 -6.39 16.80
N CYS A 254 -5.00 -6.58 18.11
CA CYS A 254 -6.23 -6.39 18.86
C CYS A 254 -5.94 -5.57 20.13
N ASN A 255 -6.30 -4.30 20.14
CA ASN A 255 -6.04 -3.36 21.24
C ASN A 255 -4.57 -3.44 21.74
N ALA A 256 -3.62 -3.54 20.79
CA ALA A 256 -2.21 -3.74 21.11
C ALA A 256 -1.48 -2.43 21.45
N PHE A 257 -0.31 -2.56 22.11
CA PHE A 257 0.69 -1.51 22.31
C PHE A 257 0.23 -0.27 23.11
N GLY A 258 -0.68 -0.43 24.08
CA GLY A 258 -1.08 0.67 24.98
C GLY A 258 -1.88 1.80 24.33
N THR A 259 -1.82 1.94 23.01
CA THR A 259 -2.64 2.89 22.22
C THR A 259 -3.83 2.22 21.56
N ASN A 260 -4.11 0.97 21.91
CA ASN A 260 -5.21 0.16 21.40
C ASN A 260 -5.22 0.00 19.88
N GLN A 261 -4.04 -0.25 19.28
CA GLN A 261 -3.94 -0.53 17.86
C GLN A 261 -4.74 -1.77 17.49
N THR A 262 -5.64 -1.63 16.53
CA THR A 262 -6.55 -2.70 16.10
C THR A 262 -6.57 -2.82 14.59
N SER A 263 -6.39 -4.06 14.09
CA SER A 263 -6.52 -4.39 12.67
C SER A 263 -7.98 -4.66 12.31
N TYR A 264 -8.34 -4.37 11.06
CA TYR A 264 -9.61 -4.72 10.44
C TYR A 264 -9.32 -5.27 9.06
N TYR A 265 -9.84 -6.43 8.72
CA TYR A 265 -9.60 -7.04 7.41
C TYR A 265 -10.83 -6.89 6.51
N ALA A 266 -10.60 -6.60 5.24
CA ALA A 266 -11.60 -6.75 4.18
C ALA A 266 -11.11 -7.87 3.24
N ILE A 267 -11.90 -8.94 3.13
CA ILE A 267 -11.57 -10.13 2.34
C ILE A 267 -12.63 -10.25 1.24
N GLN A 268 -12.22 -10.21 -0.04
CA GLN A 268 -13.12 -10.24 -1.18
C GLN A 268 -13.00 -11.58 -1.92
N ASN A 269 -14.13 -12.22 -2.21
CA ASN A 269 -14.24 -13.30 -3.18
C ASN A 269 -14.06 -12.73 -4.59
N ILE A 270 -13.09 -13.23 -5.35
CA ILE A 270 -12.81 -12.71 -6.69
C ILE A 270 -13.63 -13.40 -7.79
N SER A 271 -14.27 -14.52 -7.51
CA SER A 271 -15.19 -15.17 -8.45
C SER A 271 -16.44 -14.31 -8.64
N LEU A 272 -16.92 -14.22 -9.87
CA LEU A 272 -18.18 -13.55 -10.21
C LEU A 272 -19.37 -14.53 -10.23
N THR A 273 -19.11 -15.82 -10.06
CA THR A 273 -20.12 -16.89 -10.22
C THR A 273 -20.16 -17.88 -9.06
N GLU A 274 -19.04 -18.07 -8.35
CA GLU A 274 -18.90 -19.10 -7.32
C GLU A 274 -18.82 -18.50 -5.92
N THR A 275 -19.39 -19.21 -4.97
CA THR A 275 -19.34 -18.86 -3.56
C THR A 275 -18.06 -19.38 -2.91
N ALA A 276 -17.38 -18.56 -2.12
CA ALA A 276 -16.18 -18.91 -1.37
C ALA A 276 -16.50 -19.24 0.10
N THR A 277 -15.93 -20.30 0.65
CA THR A 277 -15.86 -20.50 2.09
C THR A 277 -14.48 -20.03 2.55
N VAL A 278 -14.45 -18.99 3.36
CA VAL A 278 -13.23 -18.32 3.86
C VAL A 278 -13.06 -18.64 5.33
N THR A 279 -11.85 -19.03 5.73
CA THR A 279 -11.48 -19.30 7.13
C THR A 279 -10.24 -18.51 7.49
N VAL A 280 -10.21 -17.92 8.71
CA VAL A 280 -9.07 -17.13 9.19
C VAL A 280 -8.49 -17.78 10.45
N ARG A 281 -7.16 -17.95 10.49
CA ARG A 281 -6.41 -18.41 11.66
C ARG A 281 -5.49 -17.30 12.12
N PHE A 282 -5.41 -17.11 13.42
CA PHE A 282 -4.57 -16.10 14.07
C PHE A 282 -3.42 -16.78 14.80
N TYR A 283 -2.25 -16.15 14.75
CA TYR A 283 -1.03 -16.61 15.41
C TYR A 283 -0.42 -15.49 16.24
N ASP A 284 0.05 -15.80 17.43
CA ASP A 284 0.82 -14.86 18.24
C ASP A 284 2.30 -14.81 17.80
N THR A 285 3.10 -14.00 18.50
CA THR A 285 4.53 -13.89 18.21
C THR A 285 5.38 -15.06 18.73
N SER A 286 4.79 -15.98 19.50
CA SER A 286 5.46 -17.20 19.99
C SER A 286 5.25 -18.41 19.07
N GLY A 287 4.33 -18.31 18.11
CA GLY A 287 4.03 -19.38 17.16
C GLY A 287 2.77 -20.18 17.47
N GLN A 288 2.05 -19.79 18.50
CA GLN A 288 0.81 -20.48 18.86
C GLN A 288 -0.34 -19.93 18.01
N GLN A 289 -1.15 -20.84 17.49
CA GLN A 289 -2.47 -20.46 17.00
C GLN A 289 -3.32 -20.01 18.19
N ILE A 290 -3.94 -18.86 18.09
CA ILE A 290 -4.66 -18.21 19.17
C ILE A 290 -6.10 -17.89 18.78
N GLY A 291 -6.97 -17.80 19.81
CA GLY A 291 -8.36 -17.40 19.64
C GLY A 291 -9.20 -18.41 18.88
N GLN A 292 -10.32 -17.92 18.35
CA GLN A 292 -11.23 -18.71 17.52
C GLN A 292 -10.77 -18.69 16.06
N THR A 293 -11.24 -19.69 15.29
CA THR A 293 -11.01 -19.79 13.84
C THR A 293 -12.32 -19.45 13.12
N PRO A 294 -12.60 -18.15 12.85
CA PRO A 294 -13.83 -17.77 12.17
C PRO A 294 -13.86 -18.28 10.73
N SER A 295 -15.05 -18.65 10.28
CA SER A 295 -15.32 -19.04 8.89
C SER A 295 -16.60 -18.35 8.40
N GLN A 296 -16.58 -17.92 7.13
CA GLN A 296 -17.72 -17.27 6.50
C GLN A 296 -17.82 -17.65 5.03
N THR A 297 -19.06 -17.82 4.58
CA THR A 297 -19.41 -17.98 3.16
C THR A 297 -19.57 -16.63 2.50
N LEU A 298 -18.80 -16.38 1.43
CA LEU A 298 -18.81 -15.15 0.64
C LEU A 298 -19.48 -15.41 -0.72
N LEU A 299 -20.53 -14.67 -0.98
CA LEU A 299 -21.15 -14.65 -2.31
C LEU A 299 -20.16 -14.16 -3.40
N PRO A 300 -20.44 -14.39 -4.69
CA PRO A 300 -19.64 -13.85 -5.79
C PRO A 300 -19.40 -12.35 -5.67
N ALA A 301 -18.16 -11.91 -5.92
CA ALA A 301 -17.67 -10.55 -5.82
C ALA A 301 -17.81 -9.86 -4.44
N ASN A 302 -18.43 -10.51 -3.45
CA ASN A 302 -18.70 -9.95 -2.13
C ASN A 302 -17.48 -9.97 -1.21
N LYS A 303 -17.58 -9.17 -0.15
CA LYS A 303 -16.53 -9.08 0.87
C LYS A 303 -17.03 -9.47 2.26
N TRP A 304 -16.07 -9.85 3.10
CA TRP A 304 -16.20 -9.98 4.53
C TRP A 304 -15.36 -8.91 5.23
N SER A 305 -16.00 -8.11 6.10
CA SER A 305 -15.30 -7.20 7.01
C SER A 305 -15.11 -7.89 8.34
N LEU A 306 -13.86 -8.23 8.69
CA LEU A 306 -13.51 -8.98 9.88
C LEU A 306 -12.76 -8.09 10.88
N ASN A 307 -13.20 -8.09 12.14
CA ASN A 307 -12.48 -7.52 13.26
C ASN A 307 -11.81 -8.65 14.06
N PRO A 308 -10.48 -8.78 14.07
CA PRO A 308 -9.79 -9.80 14.85
C PRO A 308 -10.13 -9.79 16.34
N CYS A 309 -10.39 -8.62 16.94
CA CYS A 309 -10.75 -8.50 18.35
C CYS A 309 -12.06 -9.21 18.75
N THR A 310 -12.85 -9.62 17.78
CA THR A 310 -14.03 -10.49 18.06
C THR A 310 -13.60 -11.91 18.39
N TYR A 311 -12.39 -12.32 17.98
CA TYR A 311 -11.95 -13.71 17.99
C TYR A 311 -10.69 -13.96 18.83
N VAL A 312 -9.89 -12.92 19.09
CA VAL A 312 -8.67 -12.99 19.91
C VAL A 312 -8.76 -12.04 21.11
N THR A 313 -7.97 -12.34 22.15
CA THR A 313 -7.94 -11.53 23.38
C THR A 313 -7.35 -10.15 23.14
N PRO A 314 -7.92 -9.06 23.72
CA PRO A 314 -7.31 -7.73 23.71
C PRO A 314 -5.86 -7.73 24.24
N GLY A 315 -5.03 -6.86 23.69
CA GLY A 315 -3.59 -6.79 23.97
C GLY A 315 -2.74 -7.66 23.02
N THR A 316 -3.37 -8.38 22.10
CA THR A 316 -2.67 -9.31 21.20
C THR A 316 -2.06 -8.61 20.00
N SER A 317 -0.82 -9.02 19.67
CA SER A 317 -0.12 -8.70 18.43
C SER A 317 0.37 -10.00 17.78
N GLY A 318 0.15 -10.18 16.49
CA GLY A 318 0.51 -11.38 15.77
C GLY A 318 0.37 -11.26 14.27
N SER A 319 0.10 -12.36 13.63
CA SER A 319 -0.15 -12.52 12.20
C SER A 319 -1.46 -13.28 11.98
N ALA A 320 -1.92 -13.32 10.71
CA ALA A 320 -3.05 -14.16 10.35
C ALA A 320 -2.84 -14.85 9.00
N VAL A 321 -3.47 -16.01 8.84
CA VAL A 321 -3.55 -16.74 7.58
C VAL A 321 -5.01 -16.91 7.21
N ILE A 322 -5.36 -16.43 6.03
CA ILE A 322 -6.68 -16.55 5.43
C ILE A 322 -6.63 -17.70 4.42
N THR A 323 -7.50 -18.67 4.56
CA THR A 323 -7.67 -19.76 3.59
C THR A 323 -9.06 -19.76 3.01
N SER A 324 -9.20 -20.14 1.75
CA SER A 324 -10.47 -20.14 1.04
C SER A 324 -10.60 -21.31 0.07
N THR A 325 -11.83 -21.73 -0.22
CA THR A 325 -12.12 -22.78 -1.22
C THR A 325 -11.87 -22.33 -2.64
N ILE A 326 -11.97 -21.03 -2.92
CA ILE A 326 -11.66 -20.38 -4.20
C ILE A 326 -10.85 -19.11 -3.96
N PRO A 327 -10.15 -18.57 -4.96
CA PRO A 327 -9.28 -17.43 -4.76
C PRO A 327 -9.99 -16.21 -4.17
N VAL A 328 -9.33 -15.56 -3.21
CA VAL A 328 -9.75 -14.32 -2.56
C VAL A 328 -8.60 -13.31 -2.58
N VAL A 329 -8.92 -12.05 -2.34
CA VAL A 329 -7.97 -10.98 -2.05
C VAL A 329 -8.30 -10.35 -0.70
N ALA A 330 -7.32 -9.77 -0.03
CA ALA A 330 -7.54 -9.14 1.28
C ALA A 330 -6.69 -7.89 1.47
N ILE A 331 -7.22 -6.95 2.25
CA ILE A 331 -6.46 -5.83 2.83
C ILE A 331 -6.61 -5.82 4.35
N GLY A 332 -5.61 -5.25 5.02
CA GLY A 332 -5.67 -4.93 6.45
C GLY A 332 -5.66 -3.42 6.64
N LYS A 333 -6.59 -2.92 7.45
CA LYS A 333 -6.59 -1.54 7.96
C LYS A 333 -6.19 -1.57 9.42
N VAL A 334 -5.45 -0.57 9.89
CA VAL A 334 -5.11 -0.42 11.30
C VAL A 334 -5.49 0.98 11.76
N LYS A 335 -6.09 1.07 12.94
CA LYS A 335 -6.36 2.33 13.62
C LYS A 335 -6.09 2.21 15.12
N ASP A 336 -5.96 3.33 15.82
CA ASP A 336 -5.79 3.39 17.27
C ASP A 336 -6.47 4.61 17.91
N ASN A 337 -6.29 4.78 19.22
CA ASN A 337 -6.86 5.88 19.98
C ASN A 337 -6.16 7.24 19.77
N THR A 338 -5.02 7.25 19.09
CA THR A 338 -4.24 8.47 18.84
C THR A 338 -4.65 9.20 17.56
N GLY A 339 -5.63 8.66 16.81
CA GLY A 339 -6.04 9.11 15.49
C GLY A 339 -5.22 8.50 14.35
N MET A 340 -4.29 7.61 14.66
CA MET A 340 -3.52 6.87 13.66
C MET A 340 -4.45 5.97 12.82
N SER A 341 -4.27 6.02 11.51
CA SER A 341 -4.90 5.11 10.55
C SER A 341 -3.96 4.80 9.39
N THR A 342 -3.98 3.56 8.92
CA THR A 342 -3.13 3.09 7.83
C THR A 342 -3.67 1.79 7.25
N ALA A 343 -3.17 1.35 6.06
CA ALA A 343 -3.58 0.08 5.46
C ALA A 343 -2.41 -0.63 4.77
N PHE A 344 -2.57 -1.92 4.55
CA PHE A 344 -1.64 -2.78 3.82
C PHE A 344 -2.40 -3.88 3.06
N VAL A 345 -1.78 -4.46 2.04
CA VAL A 345 -2.36 -5.55 1.24
C VAL A 345 -1.95 -6.91 1.81
N GLY A 346 -2.89 -7.85 1.88
CA GLY A 346 -2.61 -9.25 2.15
C GLY A 346 -1.84 -9.88 0.99
N GLN A 347 -0.79 -10.64 1.28
CA GLN A 347 0.10 -11.19 0.26
C GLN A 347 -0.19 -12.67 0.02
N ALA A 348 -0.33 -13.06 -1.26
CA ALA A 348 -0.57 -14.44 -1.67
C ALA A 348 0.70 -15.29 -1.69
N GLN A 349 1.85 -14.65 -1.88
CA GLN A 349 3.15 -15.31 -2.01
C GLN A 349 4.23 -14.51 -1.27
N GLY A 350 5.18 -15.23 -0.69
CA GLY A 350 6.39 -14.65 -0.13
C GLY A 350 7.53 -14.61 -1.15
N GLY A 351 8.59 -13.86 -0.81
CA GLY A 351 9.84 -13.81 -1.54
C GLY A 351 11.04 -14.18 -0.66
N LEU A 352 12.16 -14.52 -1.28
CA LEU A 352 13.43 -14.76 -0.60
C LEU A 352 14.27 -13.47 -0.49
N LYS A 353 14.00 -12.49 -1.33
CA LYS A 353 14.60 -11.16 -1.29
C LYS A 353 13.52 -10.09 -1.39
N ILE A 354 13.43 -9.24 -0.36
CA ILE A 354 12.43 -8.19 -0.27
C ILE A 354 13.12 -6.84 -0.03
N VAL A 355 12.62 -5.81 -0.67
CA VAL A 355 13.15 -4.44 -0.58
C VAL A 355 12.06 -3.49 -0.11
N ALA A 356 12.44 -2.55 0.77
CA ALA A 356 11.56 -1.50 1.23
C ALA A 356 12.29 -0.13 1.18
N PRO A 357 11.79 0.83 0.38
CA PRO A 357 12.54 2.04 0.02
C PRO A 357 12.33 3.20 0.99
N TYR A 358 11.48 3.06 2.01
CA TYR A 358 11.09 4.18 2.88
C TYR A 358 11.20 3.80 4.36
N ILE A 359 12.39 3.98 4.92
CA ILE A 359 12.71 3.66 6.31
C ILE A 359 13.22 4.92 7.01
N ARG A 360 12.60 5.31 8.13
CA ARG A 360 12.99 6.46 8.93
C ARG A 360 12.95 6.15 10.42
N TRP A 361 13.90 6.70 11.14
CA TRP A 361 13.94 6.65 12.60
C TRP A 361 14.57 7.92 13.15
N SER A 362 13.94 8.57 14.12
CA SER A 362 14.50 9.71 14.82
C SER A 362 14.19 9.65 16.31
N ALA A 363 15.18 9.85 17.14
CA ALA A 363 15.01 10.02 18.58
C ALA A 363 14.60 11.44 18.99
N ASN A 364 14.53 12.39 18.03
CA ASN A 364 14.11 13.77 18.33
C ASN A 364 12.65 13.80 18.82
N PRO A 365 12.39 14.28 20.04
CA PRO A 365 11.06 14.28 20.63
C PRO A 365 10.05 15.19 19.91
N THR A 366 10.51 16.14 19.08
CA THR A 366 9.61 17.01 18.29
C THR A 366 9.31 16.45 16.90
N GLN A 367 10.04 15.43 16.47
CA GLN A 367 9.89 14.78 15.15
C GLN A 367 10.06 13.26 15.27
N GLU A 368 9.44 12.66 16.24
CA GLU A 368 9.65 11.27 16.62
C GLU A 368 9.11 10.28 15.59
N TRP A 369 9.91 10.01 14.55
CA TRP A 369 9.64 8.96 13.58
C TRP A 369 10.10 7.60 14.09
N ARG A 370 9.27 6.57 13.83
CA ARG A 370 9.58 5.18 14.15
C ARG A 370 9.12 4.30 12.99
N THR A 371 10.05 3.60 12.36
CA THR A 371 9.70 2.59 11.36
C THR A 371 9.86 1.20 11.95
N TYR A 372 8.80 0.41 11.88
CA TYR A 372 8.77 -0.99 12.26
C TYR A 372 8.56 -1.85 11.01
N VAL A 373 9.31 -2.95 10.94
CA VAL A 373 9.26 -3.90 9.83
C VAL A 373 8.78 -5.23 10.38
N ALA A 374 7.58 -5.63 10.02
CA ALA A 374 7.00 -6.92 10.37
C ALA A 374 7.33 -7.93 9.27
N ILE A 375 8.12 -8.94 9.61
CA ILE A 375 8.56 -10.02 8.71
C ILE A 375 7.85 -11.31 9.14
N MET A 376 7.04 -11.89 8.27
CA MET A 376 6.33 -13.15 8.51
C MET A 376 6.89 -14.24 7.60
N ASN A 377 7.29 -15.36 8.20
CA ASN A 377 7.67 -16.55 7.45
C ASN A 377 6.41 -17.23 6.88
N VAL A 378 6.35 -17.40 5.57
CA VAL A 378 5.25 -18.06 4.86
C VAL A 378 5.68 -19.34 4.15
N GLY A 379 6.92 -19.78 4.41
CA GLY A 379 7.44 -21.08 3.97
C GLY A 379 6.88 -22.23 4.80
N ASN A 380 7.18 -23.44 4.36
CA ASN A 380 6.75 -24.68 5.03
C ASN A 380 7.69 -25.11 6.17
N GLY A 381 8.85 -24.50 6.30
CA GLY A 381 9.87 -24.79 7.30
C GLY A 381 10.26 -23.55 8.11
N ASN A 382 11.04 -23.77 9.15
CA ASN A 382 11.63 -22.69 9.93
C ASN A 382 12.59 -21.87 9.06
N ALA A 383 12.45 -20.55 9.06
CA ALA A 383 13.48 -19.67 8.53
C ALA A 383 14.62 -19.57 9.54
N THR A 384 15.81 -19.98 9.12
CA THR A 384 17.03 -20.03 9.97
C THR A 384 18.04 -18.96 9.59
N ASN A 385 17.77 -18.22 8.52
CA ASN A 385 18.66 -17.15 8.06
C ASN A 385 17.82 -16.00 7.44
N ILE A 386 17.38 -15.06 8.30
CA ILE A 386 16.75 -13.82 7.85
C ILE A 386 17.67 -12.66 8.21
N GLN A 387 18.21 -12.01 7.20
CA GLN A 387 19.07 -10.84 7.33
C GLN A 387 18.38 -9.58 6.79
N VAL A 388 18.50 -8.49 7.51
CA VAL A 388 18.01 -7.16 7.10
C VAL A 388 19.19 -6.20 7.06
N LYS A 389 19.53 -5.74 5.86
CA LYS A 389 20.54 -4.73 5.60
C LYS A 389 19.91 -3.35 5.56
N TYR A 390 20.45 -2.42 6.34
CA TYR A 390 19.97 -1.04 6.43
C TYR A 390 20.93 -0.12 5.67
N TYR A 391 20.45 0.50 4.59
CA TYR A 391 21.20 1.45 3.76
C TYR A 391 20.71 2.87 4.04
N ASP A 392 21.64 3.81 4.26
CA ASP A 392 21.30 5.23 4.32
C ASP A 392 20.96 5.81 2.94
N GLY A 393 20.56 7.09 2.89
CA GLY A 393 20.18 7.75 1.66
C GLY A 393 21.28 7.84 0.59
N ASN A 394 22.54 7.67 0.99
CA ASN A 394 23.69 7.69 0.08
C ASN A 394 24.06 6.29 -0.44
N GLY A 395 23.37 5.24 0.00
CA GLY A 395 23.66 3.86 -0.35
C GLY A 395 24.72 3.21 0.53
N THR A 396 25.08 3.82 1.67
CA THR A 396 26.02 3.24 2.61
C THR A 396 25.33 2.23 3.52
N LEU A 397 25.84 1.00 3.59
CA LEU A 397 25.38 0.00 4.55
C LEU A 397 25.73 0.45 5.98
N LYS A 398 24.70 0.70 6.80
CA LYS A 398 24.85 1.14 8.20
C LYS A 398 24.86 -0.04 9.16
N ALA A 399 24.03 -1.04 8.91
CA ALA A 399 23.95 -2.23 9.76
C ALA A 399 23.37 -3.43 8.99
N THR A 400 23.69 -4.62 9.48
CA THR A 400 23.02 -5.88 9.12
C THR A 400 22.43 -6.49 10.39
N HIS A 401 21.10 -6.62 10.43
CA HIS A 401 20.38 -7.23 11.55
C HIS A 401 20.02 -8.67 11.22
N GLN A 402 20.49 -9.59 12.04
CA GLN A 402 20.12 -11.01 11.93
C GLN A 402 18.82 -11.23 12.68
N VAL A 403 17.70 -11.29 11.96
CA VAL A 403 16.34 -11.43 12.52
C VAL A 403 16.03 -12.88 12.89
N ALA A 404 16.51 -13.86 12.11
CA ALA A 404 16.42 -15.28 12.42
C ALA A 404 17.75 -15.98 12.20
N THR A 405 18.05 -16.96 13.06
CA THR A 405 19.27 -17.81 13.02
C THR A 405 18.89 -19.25 13.24
N ALA A 406 19.82 -20.18 13.02
CA ALA A 406 19.62 -21.60 13.35
C ALA A 406 19.30 -21.84 14.83
N SER A 407 19.86 -21.02 15.76
CA SER A 407 19.58 -21.10 17.21
C SER A 407 18.30 -20.34 17.62
N ASN A 408 17.80 -19.45 16.80
CA ASN A 408 16.58 -18.67 17.04
C ASN A 408 15.77 -18.55 15.74
N PRO A 409 15.24 -19.68 15.22
CA PRO A 409 14.55 -19.68 13.93
C PRO A 409 13.21 -18.95 14.01
N LEU A 410 12.69 -18.55 12.84
CA LEU A 410 11.33 -18.03 12.70
C LEU A 410 10.43 -19.12 12.11
N PRO A 411 9.53 -19.72 12.90
CA PRO A 411 8.62 -20.76 12.42
C PRO A 411 7.63 -20.24 11.35
N PRO A 412 6.99 -21.16 10.58
CA PRO A 412 5.92 -20.81 9.65
C PRO A 412 4.79 -20.01 10.30
N PHE A 413 4.27 -19.03 9.57
CA PHE A 413 3.14 -18.16 9.92
C PHE A 413 3.41 -17.18 11.06
N ILE A 414 4.61 -17.17 11.62
CA ILE A 414 5.00 -16.29 12.71
C ILE A 414 5.65 -15.03 12.14
N LYS A 415 5.38 -13.90 12.81
CA LYS A 415 6.08 -12.66 12.52
C LYS A 415 7.13 -12.34 13.56
N ARG A 416 8.19 -11.72 13.11
CA ARG A 416 9.18 -11.04 13.94
C ARG A 416 9.40 -9.62 13.44
N ASN A 417 9.56 -8.68 14.36
CA ASN A 417 9.76 -7.28 14.00
C ASN A 417 11.25 -6.90 14.05
N THR A 418 11.63 -5.97 13.17
CA THR A 418 12.91 -5.27 13.24
C THR A 418 12.68 -3.77 13.05
N ASN A 419 13.68 -2.97 13.38
CA ASN A 419 13.71 -1.52 13.19
C ASN A 419 15.16 -1.02 13.18
N PRO A 420 15.44 0.23 12.75
CA PRO A 420 16.81 0.79 12.71
C PRO A 420 17.53 0.80 14.05
N GLN A 421 16.82 1.04 15.16
CA GLN A 421 17.41 1.04 16.49
C GLN A 421 17.84 -0.36 16.93
N ALA A 422 16.95 -1.35 16.77
CA ALA A 422 17.27 -2.75 17.10
C ALA A 422 18.40 -3.33 16.24
N ALA A 423 18.58 -2.79 15.04
CA ALA A 423 19.64 -3.16 14.11
C ALA A 423 20.98 -2.49 14.42
N GLY A 424 21.02 -1.47 15.27
CA GLY A 424 22.22 -0.64 15.47
C GLY A 424 22.56 0.23 14.24
N ALA A 425 21.57 0.61 13.46
CA ALA A 425 21.75 1.38 12.22
C ALA A 425 21.74 2.90 12.41
N LEU A 426 21.50 3.38 13.63
CA LEU A 426 21.41 4.81 13.93
C LEU A 426 22.77 5.50 13.82
N ASP A 427 22.76 6.75 13.40
CA ASP A 427 23.92 7.65 13.47
C ASP A 427 24.14 8.18 14.91
N ASP A 428 25.20 8.97 15.10
CA ASP A 428 25.60 9.54 16.40
C ASP A 428 24.53 10.51 16.97
N THR A 429 23.59 10.96 16.15
CA THR A 429 22.48 11.81 16.58
C THR A 429 21.21 11.01 16.91
N GLY A 430 21.26 9.68 16.85
CA GLY A 430 20.14 8.78 17.08
C GLY A 430 19.13 8.72 15.94
N ASN A 431 19.54 9.04 14.72
CA ASN A 431 18.69 9.09 13.54
C ASN A 431 19.07 8.04 12.49
N PHE A 432 18.09 7.67 11.66
CA PHE A 432 18.29 6.90 10.44
C PHE A 432 17.32 7.38 9.36
N GLY A 433 17.82 7.56 8.12
CA GLY A 433 16.99 7.91 6.96
C GLY A 433 16.43 9.34 6.98
N PHE A 434 17.03 10.27 7.74
CA PHE A 434 16.69 11.70 7.76
C PHE A 434 17.56 12.55 6.85
N THR A 435 18.74 12.09 6.51
CA THR A 435 19.53 12.73 5.46
C THR A 435 18.79 12.47 4.13
N PRO A 436 18.35 13.51 3.41
CA PRO A 436 17.76 13.27 2.08
C PRO A 436 18.71 12.44 1.21
N PRO A 437 18.19 11.46 0.52
CA PRO A 437 16.79 11.21 0.20
C PRO A 437 16.05 10.19 1.10
N GLY A 438 16.61 9.70 2.19
CA GLY A 438 15.97 8.75 3.10
C GLY A 438 16.79 7.48 3.31
N GLY A 439 16.21 6.46 3.95
CA GLY A 439 16.84 5.16 4.16
C GLY A 439 16.02 4.03 3.54
N ALA A 440 16.67 2.92 3.24
CA ALA A 440 16.04 1.73 2.66
C ALA A 440 16.54 0.45 3.37
N ILE A 441 15.82 -0.65 3.17
CA ILE A 441 16.26 -1.97 3.61
C ILE A 441 16.18 -2.99 2.49
N GLU A 442 17.12 -3.93 2.54
CA GLU A 442 17.08 -5.18 1.79
C GLU A 442 17.01 -6.34 2.76
N ILE A 443 16.06 -7.23 2.55
CA ILE A 443 15.82 -8.40 3.39
C ILE A 443 16.09 -9.64 2.56
N THR A 444 16.92 -10.54 3.06
CA THR A 444 17.13 -11.87 2.50
C THR A 444 16.70 -12.94 3.48
N SER A 445 16.17 -14.04 2.98
CA SER A 445 15.66 -15.15 3.78
C SER A 445 15.91 -16.49 3.09
N ASP A 446 16.10 -17.54 3.88
CA ASP A 446 16.18 -18.95 3.42
C ASP A 446 14.80 -19.61 3.27
N GLN A 447 13.73 -18.93 3.69
CA GLN A 447 12.33 -19.32 3.47
C GLN A 447 11.55 -18.14 2.87
N PRO A 448 10.49 -18.40 2.10
CA PRO A 448 9.62 -17.30 1.63
C PRO A 448 9.07 -16.49 2.79
N ILE A 449 9.18 -15.18 2.70
CA ILE A 449 8.67 -14.23 3.70
C ILE A 449 7.77 -13.18 3.06
N VAL A 450 6.83 -12.66 3.84
CA VAL A 450 6.07 -11.45 3.50
C VAL A 450 6.39 -10.36 4.51
N VAL A 451 6.35 -9.11 4.05
CA VAL A 451 6.82 -7.96 4.83
C VAL A 451 5.80 -6.83 4.78
N VAL A 452 5.47 -6.29 5.94
CA VAL A 452 4.74 -5.03 6.09
C VAL A 452 5.61 -4.05 6.86
N VAL A 453 5.79 -2.86 6.30
CA VAL A 453 6.54 -1.76 6.90
C VAL A 453 5.54 -0.73 7.42
N ARG A 454 5.72 -0.29 8.66
CA ARG A 454 4.98 0.82 9.26
C ARG A 454 5.93 1.93 9.65
N ALA A 455 5.84 3.07 8.97
CA ALA A 455 6.44 4.31 9.41
C ALA A 455 5.39 5.12 10.18
N GLN A 456 5.65 5.43 11.45
CA GLN A 456 4.77 6.24 12.27
C GLN A 456 5.51 7.44 12.86
N ARG A 457 4.75 8.49 13.15
CA ARG A 457 5.27 9.69 13.82
C ARG A 457 4.35 10.08 14.96
N ASP A 458 4.94 10.25 16.14
CA ASP A 458 4.27 10.86 17.27
C ASP A 458 4.34 12.40 17.15
N LEU A 459 3.23 13.06 17.45
CA LEU A 459 3.11 14.52 17.38
C LEU A 459 3.17 15.10 18.79
N SER A 460 4.11 16.04 19.00
CA SER A 460 4.21 16.78 20.24
C SER A 460 4.41 18.27 19.92
N PRO A 461 3.44 19.16 20.22
CA PRO A 461 2.12 18.84 20.80
C PRO A 461 1.17 18.11 19.83
N PRO A 462 0.14 17.42 20.36
CA PRO A 462 -0.91 16.84 19.52
C PRO A 462 -1.66 17.91 18.70
N LEU A 463 -2.20 17.49 17.56
CA LEU A 463 -3.02 18.34 16.69
C LEU A 463 -4.49 17.98 16.86
N GLY A 464 -5.17 18.74 17.69
CA GLY A 464 -6.52 18.41 18.10
C GLY A 464 -6.56 17.02 18.74
N SER A 465 -7.36 16.10 18.21
CA SER A 465 -7.45 14.71 18.68
C SER A 465 -6.43 13.75 18.07
N VAL A 466 -5.56 14.23 17.15
CA VAL A 466 -4.53 13.39 16.51
C VAL A 466 -3.20 13.64 17.17
N SER A 467 -2.65 12.61 17.80
CA SER A 467 -1.32 12.63 18.41
C SER A 467 -0.32 11.69 17.70
N ARG A 468 -0.78 10.95 16.69
CA ARG A 468 0.05 10.06 15.87
C ARG A 468 -0.53 9.90 14.48
N PHE A 469 0.33 9.79 13.48
CA PHE A 469 -0.03 9.25 12.16
C PHE A 469 0.90 8.08 11.79
N ALA A 470 0.46 7.26 10.84
CA ALA A 470 1.27 6.17 10.30
C ALA A 470 1.01 5.97 8.81
N GLU A 471 1.98 5.33 8.19
CA GLU A 471 2.01 4.95 6.79
C GLU A 471 2.46 3.49 6.72
N ASP A 472 1.58 2.59 6.23
CA ASP A 472 1.95 1.20 6.00
C ASP A 472 2.13 0.95 4.49
N TYR A 473 3.02 0.04 4.16
CA TYR A 473 3.18 -0.48 2.81
C TYR A 473 3.80 -1.88 2.84
N ASN A 474 3.61 -2.60 1.74
CA ASN A 474 4.19 -3.92 1.60
C ASN A 474 5.62 -3.82 1.06
N GLY A 475 6.53 -4.63 1.60
CA GLY A 475 7.84 -4.84 0.99
C GLY A 475 7.69 -5.47 -0.39
N VAL A 476 8.55 -5.09 -1.32
CA VAL A 476 8.51 -5.51 -2.73
C VAL A 476 9.46 -6.67 -2.97
N ASN A 477 8.95 -7.77 -3.53
CA ASN A 477 9.77 -8.89 -3.97
C ASN A 477 10.66 -8.45 -5.13
N VAL A 478 11.95 -8.75 -5.02
CA VAL A 478 12.92 -8.51 -6.10
C VAL A 478 13.63 -9.83 -6.45
N PRO A 479 14.02 -10.01 -7.71
CA PRO A 479 14.70 -11.23 -8.18
C PRO A 479 15.99 -11.52 -7.43
#